data_a5510947d8479cd68ac7571730ff0c07
#
_entry.id   a5510947d8479cd68ac7571730ff0c07
#
_cell.length_a   1.000
_cell.length_b   1.000
_cell.length_c   1.000
_cell.angle_alpha   90.00
_cell.angle_beta   90.00
_cell.angle_gamma   90.00
#
_symmetry.space_group_name_H-M   'P 1'
#
loop_
_entity.id
_entity.type
_entity.pdbx_description
1 polymer ?
#
loop_
_entity_poly.entity_id
_entity_poly.type
_entity_poly.pdbx_seq_one_letter_code
_entity_poly.pdbx_strand_id
1 'polypeptide(L)'
;MAGAGHGSSIGKAGDPDKVDRVIEVSMDEMKYEPKSVSVAKGETIKFVVRNDGNLVHEFNLGNEAMWDDHKGEMKNMLKSGMMTMKKLNHAKMMEGGMMHDEPNSVLLEPGQTAEMVWTFTDTTEMGFACNVPGHLEGGMVGKIAFSGH
;
A
#
# COMPACT_ATOMS: atom_id res chain seq x y z
N MET A 1 3.68 11.35 16.65
CA MET A 1 3.40 9.96 16.69
C MET A 1 2.49 9.51 15.55
N ALA A 2 2.74 10.13 14.45
CA ALA A 2 1.93 9.97 13.28
C ALA A 2 1.77 8.50 12.87
N GLY A 3 2.87 7.75 12.86
CA GLY A 3 2.82 6.38 12.40
C GLY A 3 1.89 5.50 13.23
N ALA A 4 1.97 5.62 14.55
CA ALA A 4 1.13 4.82 15.42
C ALA A 4 -0.35 5.19 15.28
N GLY A 5 -0.63 6.48 15.12
CA GLY A 5 -1.99 6.93 14.93
C GLY A 5 -2.60 6.42 13.63
N HIS A 6 -1.80 6.42 12.57
CA HIS A 6 -2.24 5.95 11.28
C HIS A 6 -2.59 4.47 11.32
N GLY A 7 -1.72 3.65 11.89
CA GLY A 7 -1.96 2.22 11.98
C GLY A 7 -3.20 1.89 12.75
N SER A 8 -3.43 2.58 13.86
CA SER A 8 -4.55 2.23 14.74
C SER A 8 -5.92 2.52 14.14
N SER A 9 -6.04 3.47 13.20
CA SER A 9 -7.35 3.80 12.63
C SER A 9 -7.78 2.81 11.57
N ILE A 10 -6.86 2.14 10.90
CA ILE A 10 -7.18 1.20 9.82
C ILE A 10 -6.86 -0.24 10.17
N GLY A 11 -6.33 -0.49 11.36
CA GLY A 11 -5.93 -1.81 11.78
C GLY A 11 -4.47 -1.83 12.22
N LYS A 12 -3.84 -2.99 12.09
CA LYS A 12 -2.46 -3.16 12.51
C LYS A 12 -1.79 -4.26 11.70
N ALA A 13 -0.46 -4.28 11.74
CA ALA A 13 0.31 -5.37 11.14
C ALA A 13 -0.16 -6.70 11.75
N GLY A 14 -0.40 -7.68 10.89
CA GLY A 14 -0.90 -8.97 11.31
C GLY A 14 0.22 -9.95 11.60
N ASP A 15 -0.15 -11.04 12.28
CA ASP A 15 0.77 -12.13 12.57
C ASP A 15 0.82 -13.08 11.37
N PRO A 16 1.99 -13.26 10.73
CA PRO A 16 2.09 -14.15 9.57
C PRO A 16 1.71 -15.61 9.87
N ASP A 17 1.74 -15.99 11.15
CA ASP A 17 1.37 -17.34 11.55
C ASP A 17 -0.13 -17.50 11.82
N LYS A 18 -0.88 -16.41 11.73
CA LYS A 18 -2.32 -16.41 12.05
C LYS A 18 -3.17 -15.82 10.94
N VAL A 19 -2.77 -16.07 9.71
CA VAL A 19 -3.47 -15.55 8.52
C VAL A 19 -4.76 -16.33 8.29
N ASP A 20 -5.87 -15.61 8.14
CA ASP A 20 -7.17 -16.20 7.85
C ASP A 20 -7.36 -16.46 6.37
N ARG A 21 -6.85 -15.58 5.52
CA ARG A 21 -6.97 -15.70 4.07
C ARG A 21 -5.75 -15.10 3.38
N VAL A 22 -5.53 -15.55 2.16
CA VAL A 22 -4.53 -14.98 1.27
C VAL A 22 -5.25 -14.35 0.08
N ILE A 23 -4.91 -13.11 -0.24
CA ILE A 23 -5.47 -12.40 -1.39
C ILE A 23 -4.34 -11.95 -2.29
N GLU A 24 -4.41 -12.33 -3.56
CA GLU A 24 -3.44 -11.88 -4.55
C GLU A 24 -3.92 -10.59 -5.18
N VAL A 25 -3.02 -9.62 -5.27
CA VAL A 25 -3.32 -8.31 -5.88
C VAL A 25 -2.32 -8.06 -6.98
N SER A 26 -2.82 -7.80 -8.18
CA SER A 26 -2.00 -7.39 -9.32
C SER A 26 -2.09 -5.89 -9.50
N MET A 27 -0.96 -5.24 -9.69
CA MET A 27 -0.90 -3.82 -9.99
C MET A 27 -0.45 -3.62 -11.43
N ASP A 28 -1.17 -2.79 -12.16
CA ASP A 28 -0.83 -2.44 -13.53
C ASP A 28 -1.04 -0.93 -13.67
N GLU A 29 -0.77 -0.38 -14.85
CA GLU A 29 -0.91 1.06 -15.03
C GLU A 29 -2.33 1.48 -14.73
N MET A 30 -2.42 2.30 -13.70
CA MET A 30 -3.60 3.00 -13.18
C MET A 30 -4.71 2.09 -12.67
N LYS A 31 -4.38 0.81 -12.32
CA LYS A 31 -5.43 -0.08 -11.80
C LYS A 31 -4.88 -1.16 -10.88
N TYR A 32 -5.77 -1.66 -10.02
CA TYR A 32 -5.55 -2.86 -9.23
C TYR A 32 -6.52 -3.95 -9.68
N GLU A 33 -6.09 -5.20 -9.55
CA GLU A 33 -6.96 -6.36 -9.76
C GLU A 33 -6.79 -7.29 -8.57
N PRO A 34 -7.82 -7.47 -7.72
CA PRO A 34 -9.16 -6.90 -7.77
C PRO A 34 -9.20 -5.43 -7.36
N LYS A 35 -10.27 -4.74 -7.74
CA LYS A 35 -10.48 -3.33 -7.39
C LYS A 35 -11.16 -3.14 -6.04
N SER A 36 -11.67 -4.21 -5.48
CA SER A 36 -12.37 -4.18 -4.20
C SER A 36 -12.13 -5.49 -3.49
N VAL A 37 -11.93 -5.40 -2.19
CA VAL A 37 -11.70 -6.57 -1.34
C VAL A 37 -12.69 -6.52 -0.19
N SER A 38 -13.42 -7.61 0.05
CA SER A 38 -14.31 -7.73 1.18
C SER A 38 -13.60 -8.40 2.33
N VAL A 39 -13.66 -7.79 3.51
CA VAL A 39 -13.01 -8.31 4.71
C VAL A 39 -14.00 -8.31 5.88
N ALA A 40 -13.72 -9.10 6.90
CA ALA A 40 -14.50 -9.10 8.13
C ALA A 40 -13.70 -8.40 9.23
N LYS A 41 -14.41 -7.78 10.16
CA LYS A 41 -13.77 -7.16 11.32
C LYS A 41 -12.98 -8.22 12.09
N GLY A 42 -11.73 -7.90 12.39
CA GLY A 42 -10.83 -8.82 13.10
C GLY A 42 -10.10 -9.81 12.21
N GLU A 43 -10.38 -9.79 10.92
CA GLU A 43 -9.75 -10.72 9.99
C GLU A 43 -8.29 -10.33 9.70
N THR A 44 -7.43 -11.33 9.63
CA THR A 44 -6.02 -11.15 9.25
C THR A 44 -5.83 -11.69 7.84
N ILE A 45 -5.36 -10.84 6.95
CA ILE A 45 -5.20 -11.17 5.54
C ILE A 45 -3.75 -11.00 5.12
N LYS A 46 -3.24 -11.98 4.40
CA LYS A 46 -1.96 -11.86 3.73
C LYS A 46 -2.23 -11.42 2.29
N PHE A 47 -1.73 -10.25 1.96
CA PHE A 47 -1.78 -9.76 0.59
C PHE A 47 -0.49 -10.14 -0.12
N VAL A 48 -0.63 -10.84 -1.24
CA VAL A 48 0.50 -11.11 -2.13
C VAL A 48 0.37 -10.12 -3.27
N VAL A 49 1.21 -9.11 -3.27
CA VAL A 49 1.11 -7.96 -4.18
C VAL A 49 2.17 -8.08 -5.25
N ARG A 50 1.74 -8.05 -6.50
CA ARG A 50 2.64 -8.18 -7.65
C ARG A 50 2.49 -6.97 -8.56
N ASN A 51 3.61 -6.42 -8.99
CA ASN A 51 3.59 -5.35 -9.98
C ASN A 51 3.75 -5.94 -11.39
N ASP A 52 2.65 -6.04 -12.11
CA ASP A 52 2.61 -6.54 -13.47
C ASP A 52 2.71 -5.43 -14.51
N GLY A 53 2.83 -4.20 -14.08
CA GLY A 53 2.92 -3.05 -14.96
C GLY A 53 4.35 -2.74 -15.40
N ASN A 54 4.49 -1.61 -16.07
CA ASN A 54 5.78 -1.12 -16.58
C ASN A 54 6.32 0.05 -15.77
N LEU A 55 5.59 0.47 -14.75
CA LEU A 55 5.96 1.59 -13.88
C LEU A 55 6.04 1.11 -12.44
N VAL A 56 6.73 1.90 -11.59
CA VAL A 56 6.70 1.67 -10.14
C VAL A 56 5.28 1.88 -9.65
N HIS A 57 4.78 0.96 -8.83
CA HIS A 57 3.45 1.05 -8.24
C HIS A 57 3.51 0.78 -6.76
N GLU A 58 2.57 1.37 -6.04
CA GLU A 58 2.44 1.20 -4.60
C GLU A 58 1.09 0.59 -4.26
N PHE A 59 1.08 -0.30 -3.26
CA PHE A 59 -0.15 -0.79 -2.63
C PHE A 59 -0.14 -0.26 -1.20
N ASN A 60 -0.97 0.73 -0.93
CA ASN A 60 -0.98 1.44 0.35
C ASN A 60 -2.38 1.37 0.96
N LEU A 61 -2.51 0.59 2.04
CA LEU A 61 -3.77 0.52 2.79
C LEU A 61 -3.92 1.80 3.61
N GLY A 62 -5.06 2.44 3.50
CA GLY A 62 -5.28 3.67 4.24
C GLY A 62 -6.58 4.34 3.87
N ASN A 63 -6.62 5.64 4.10
CA ASN A 63 -7.74 6.49 3.73
C ASN A 63 -7.21 7.75 3.06
N GLU A 64 -8.12 8.63 2.61
CA GLU A 64 -7.73 9.81 1.85
C GLU A 64 -6.77 10.71 2.64
N ALA A 65 -6.99 10.89 3.93
CA ALA A 65 -6.13 11.75 4.74
C ALA A 65 -4.70 11.21 4.81
N MET A 66 -4.57 9.91 5.00
CA MET A 66 -3.26 9.26 5.03
C MET A 66 -2.55 9.37 3.68
N TRP A 67 -3.29 9.18 2.60
CA TRP A 67 -2.73 9.27 1.25
C TRP A 67 -2.30 10.68 0.91
N ASP A 68 -3.08 11.68 1.31
CA ASP A 68 -2.72 13.08 1.09
C ASP A 68 -1.41 13.44 1.78
N ASP A 69 -1.22 12.96 3.00
CA ASP A 69 0.01 13.18 3.74
C ASP A 69 1.20 12.51 3.05
N HIS A 70 0.98 11.30 2.53
CA HIS A 70 2.03 10.51 1.93
C HIS A 70 2.45 11.02 0.54
N LYS A 71 1.57 11.68 -0.18
CA LYS A 71 1.87 12.19 -1.51
C LYS A 71 3.06 13.13 -1.56
N GLY A 72 3.20 13.99 -0.55
CA GLY A 72 4.33 14.92 -0.48
C GLY A 72 5.66 14.19 -0.39
N GLU A 73 5.69 13.12 0.40
CA GLU A 73 6.88 12.29 0.54
C GLU A 73 7.24 11.62 -0.79
N MET A 74 6.24 11.10 -1.50
CA MET A 74 6.46 10.47 -2.80
C MET A 74 6.98 11.46 -3.83
N LYS A 75 6.47 12.68 -3.83
CA LYS A 75 6.97 13.74 -4.70
C LYS A 75 8.44 14.07 -4.41
N ASN A 76 8.78 14.10 -3.12
CA ASN A 76 10.17 14.37 -2.72
C ASN A 76 11.11 13.25 -3.17
N MET A 77 10.67 12.01 -3.09
CA MET A 77 11.46 10.88 -3.57
C MET A 77 11.73 11.00 -5.06
N LEU A 78 10.74 11.42 -5.83
CA LEU A 78 10.88 11.59 -7.26
C LEU A 78 11.84 12.75 -7.58
N LYS A 79 11.67 13.88 -6.89
CA LYS A 79 12.52 15.06 -7.11
C LYS A 79 13.97 14.83 -6.75
N SER A 80 14.23 14.07 -5.70
CA SER A 80 15.58 13.83 -5.20
C SER A 80 16.31 12.72 -5.94
N GLY A 81 15.62 12.02 -6.85
CA GLY A 81 16.20 10.92 -7.59
C GLY A 81 16.23 9.60 -6.83
N MET A 82 15.58 9.54 -5.67
CA MET A 82 15.42 8.28 -4.94
C MET A 82 14.54 7.30 -5.69
N MET A 83 13.69 7.84 -6.56
CA MET A 83 12.76 7.07 -7.34
C MET A 83 12.60 7.73 -8.71
N THR A 84 12.43 6.89 -9.74
CA THR A 84 11.91 7.34 -11.03
C THR A 84 10.56 6.65 -11.24
N MET A 85 9.89 6.95 -12.32
CA MET A 85 8.62 6.30 -12.60
C MET A 85 8.77 4.81 -12.88
N LYS A 86 10.00 4.34 -13.16
CA LYS A 86 10.26 2.94 -13.52
C LYS A 86 11.18 2.21 -12.58
N LYS A 87 11.88 2.92 -11.70
CA LYS A 87 12.89 2.30 -10.83
C LYS A 87 12.96 2.96 -9.47
N LEU A 88 13.41 2.18 -8.49
CA LEU A 88 13.73 2.67 -7.16
C LEU A 88 15.25 2.67 -7.01
N ASN A 89 15.79 3.74 -6.45
CA ASN A 89 17.21 3.81 -6.15
C ASN A 89 17.39 3.46 -4.67
N HIS A 90 17.57 2.18 -4.40
CA HIS A 90 17.63 1.67 -3.03
C HIS A 90 18.77 2.27 -2.22
N ALA A 91 19.95 2.43 -2.82
CA ALA A 91 21.10 3.00 -2.11
C ALA A 91 20.82 4.44 -1.67
N LYS A 92 20.24 5.23 -2.57
CA LYS A 92 19.92 6.63 -2.27
C LYS A 92 18.81 6.76 -1.25
N MET A 93 17.82 5.86 -1.32
CA MET A 93 16.74 5.81 -0.34
C MET A 93 17.28 5.48 1.06
N MET A 94 18.20 4.55 1.16
CA MET A 94 18.82 4.20 2.42
C MET A 94 19.60 5.37 3.01
N GLU A 95 20.39 6.07 2.17
CA GLU A 95 21.15 7.25 2.60
C GLU A 95 20.25 8.35 3.13
N GLY A 96 19.09 8.54 2.49
CA GLY A 96 18.14 9.57 2.86
C GLY A 96 17.20 9.17 3.99
N GLY A 97 17.32 7.96 4.51
CA GLY A 97 16.42 7.48 5.57
C GLY A 97 15.00 7.20 5.10
N MET A 98 14.83 6.97 3.80
CA MET A 98 13.49 6.75 3.22
C MET A 98 13.13 5.28 3.09
N MET A 99 14.04 4.37 3.44
CA MET A 99 13.82 2.92 3.40
C MET A 99 13.24 2.43 4.72
N HIS A 100 12.07 2.88 5.09
CA HIS A 100 11.46 2.39 6.31
C HIS A 100 10.32 1.43 5.98
N ASP A 101 10.19 0.42 6.83
CA ASP A 101 9.13 -0.56 6.72
C ASP A 101 7.83 0.03 7.21
N GLU A 102 6.94 0.33 6.29
CA GLU A 102 5.59 0.70 6.65
C GLU A 102 4.72 -0.54 6.52
N PRO A 103 4.14 -1.04 7.62
CA PRO A 103 3.43 -2.32 7.56
C PRO A 103 2.17 -2.29 6.70
N ASN A 104 1.68 -1.11 6.37
CA ASN A 104 0.47 -0.95 5.58
C ASN A 104 0.73 -0.62 4.11
N SER A 105 1.99 -0.67 3.66
CA SER A 105 2.27 -0.38 2.26
C SER A 105 3.48 -1.12 1.72
N VAL A 106 3.46 -1.36 0.41
CA VAL A 106 4.60 -1.89 -0.33
C VAL A 106 4.77 -1.09 -1.62
N LEU A 107 6.01 -0.81 -1.97
CA LEU A 107 6.37 -0.05 -3.17
C LEU A 107 7.24 -0.95 -4.04
N LEU A 108 6.77 -1.27 -5.24
CA LEU A 108 7.38 -2.29 -6.08
C LEU A 108 7.78 -1.76 -7.45
N GLU A 109 8.96 -2.19 -7.91
CA GLU A 109 9.36 -1.99 -9.29
C GLU A 109 8.65 -3.02 -10.19
N PRO A 110 8.61 -2.76 -11.51
CA PRO A 110 8.00 -3.74 -12.44
C PRO A 110 8.57 -5.13 -12.24
N GLY A 111 7.69 -6.11 -12.17
CA GLY A 111 8.05 -7.51 -12.01
C GLY A 111 8.31 -7.99 -10.60
N GLN A 112 8.28 -7.09 -9.62
CA GLN A 112 8.50 -7.45 -8.22
C GLN A 112 7.23 -7.90 -7.54
N THR A 113 7.38 -8.75 -6.53
CA THR A 113 6.28 -9.26 -5.69
C THR A 113 6.68 -9.09 -4.23
N ALA A 114 5.69 -8.72 -3.41
CA ALA A 114 5.90 -8.62 -1.96
C ALA A 114 4.68 -9.14 -1.23
N GLU A 115 4.86 -9.49 0.04
CA GLU A 115 3.78 -9.94 0.90
C GLU A 115 3.57 -8.93 2.02
N MET A 116 2.31 -8.74 2.39
CA MET A 116 1.95 -7.85 3.47
C MET A 116 0.82 -8.51 4.27
N VAL A 117 0.99 -8.59 5.59
CA VAL A 117 -0.02 -9.18 6.46
C VAL A 117 -0.66 -8.09 7.30
N TRP A 118 -1.97 -7.99 7.22
CA TRP A 118 -2.70 -6.93 7.90
C TRP A 118 -3.92 -7.48 8.63
N THR A 119 -4.13 -7.00 9.85
CA THR A 119 -5.31 -7.33 10.65
C THR A 119 -6.25 -6.12 10.65
N PHE A 120 -7.48 -6.34 10.22
CA PHE A 120 -8.52 -5.30 10.16
C PHE A 120 -9.25 -5.27 11.51
N THR A 121 -8.72 -4.48 12.45
CA THR A 121 -9.22 -4.50 13.83
C THR A 121 -10.56 -3.81 14.02
N ASP A 122 -10.95 -2.98 13.07
CA ASP A 122 -12.20 -2.23 13.18
C ASP A 122 -12.78 -2.00 11.79
N THR A 123 -14.08 -1.69 11.73
CA THR A 123 -14.72 -1.29 10.49
C THR A 123 -14.57 0.22 10.32
N THR A 124 -13.92 0.63 9.27
CA THR A 124 -13.71 2.05 9.00
C THR A 124 -13.66 2.26 7.49
N GLU A 125 -13.93 3.47 7.06
CA GLU A 125 -13.82 3.78 5.65
C GLU A 125 -12.34 3.78 5.25
N MET A 126 -11.98 2.86 4.39
CA MET A 126 -10.60 2.72 3.94
C MET A 126 -10.53 2.01 2.60
N GLY A 127 -9.37 2.02 2.02
CA GLY A 127 -9.11 1.34 0.77
C GLY A 127 -7.62 1.14 0.56
N PHE A 128 -7.22 1.00 -0.69
CA PHE A 128 -5.81 0.95 -1.05
C PHE A 128 -5.58 1.85 -2.26
N ALA A 129 -4.41 2.46 -2.30
CA ALA A 129 -4.10 3.44 -3.34
C ALA A 129 -2.63 3.42 -3.69
N CYS A 130 -2.32 3.91 -4.87
CA CYS A 130 -0.95 4.13 -5.32
C CYS A 130 -0.66 5.61 -5.25
N ASN A 131 0.28 6.00 -4.39
CA ASN A 131 0.63 7.40 -4.19
C ASN A 131 1.82 7.87 -5.04
N VAL A 132 2.28 7.03 -5.97
CA VAL A 132 3.25 7.47 -6.97
C VAL A 132 2.65 8.66 -7.72
N PRO A 133 3.37 9.78 -7.86
CA PRO A 133 2.78 11.00 -8.44
C PRO A 133 2.07 10.74 -9.76
N GLY A 134 0.81 11.18 -9.85
CA GLY A 134 -0.03 11.01 -11.02
C GLY A 134 -0.87 9.74 -11.05
N HIS A 135 -0.52 8.74 -10.28
CA HIS A 135 -1.21 7.44 -10.36
C HIS A 135 -2.58 7.46 -9.68
N LEU A 136 -2.67 8.01 -8.49
CA LEU A 136 -3.96 8.13 -7.81
C LEU A 136 -4.92 9.02 -8.61
N GLU A 137 -4.41 10.13 -9.14
CA GLU A 137 -5.20 11.02 -9.99
C GLU A 137 -5.66 10.32 -11.26
N GLY A 138 -4.92 9.31 -11.72
CA GLY A 138 -5.31 8.48 -12.85
C GLY A 138 -6.31 7.40 -12.53
N GLY A 139 -6.74 7.31 -11.26
CA GLY A 139 -7.74 6.35 -10.83
C GLY A 139 -7.19 5.08 -10.19
N MET A 140 -5.91 5.05 -9.83
CA MET A 140 -5.32 3.85 -9.23
C MET A 140 -5.66 3.76 -7.75
N VAL A 141 -6.88 3.33 -7.47
CA VAL A 141 -7.44 3.23 -6.12
C VAL A 141 -8.39 2.03 -6.06
N GLY A 142 -8.40 1.36 -4.93
CA GLY A 142 -9.31 0.25 -4.68
C GLY A 142 -10.04 0.44 -3.36
N LYS A 143 -10.99 -0.42 -3.08
CA LYS A 143 -11.87 -0.29 -1.92
C LYS A 143 -11.79 -1.51 -1.02
N ILE A 144 -11.78 -1.25 0.30
CA ILE A 144 -11.97 -2.29 1.30
C ILE A 144 -13.42 -2.19 1.77
N ALA A 145 -14.16 -3.28 1.61
CA ALA A 145 -15.53 -3.37 2.07
C ALA A 145 -15.59 -4.31 3.26
N PHE A 146 -16.33 -3.95 4.29
CA PHE A 146 -16.48 -4.79 5.48
C PHE A 146 -17.78 -5.57 5.39
N SER A 147 -17.68 -6.90 5.55
CA SER A 147 -18.81 -7.80 5.43
C SER A 147 -19.13 -8.46 6.78
N GLY A 148 -20.28 -9.09 6.86
CA GLY A 148 -20.62 -9.93 7.99
C GLY A 148 -20.98 -9.21 9.28
N HIS A 149 -21.39 -7.98 9.20
CA HIS A 149 -21.72 -7.19 10.40
C HIS A 149 -23.21 -7.01 10.54
#